data_9faa2de57b8e3814bcbc864d1975c51f
#
_entry.id   9faa2de57b8e3814bcbc864d1975c51f
#
_cell.length_a   1.000
_cell.length_b   1.000
_cell.length_c   1.000
_cell.angle_alpha   90.00
_cell.angle_beta   90.00
_cell.angle_gamma   90.00
#
_symmetry.space_group_name_H-M   'P 1'
#
loop_
_entity.id
_entity.type
_entity.pdbx_description
1 polymer ?
#
loop_
_entity_poly.entity_id
_entity_poly.type
_entity_poly.pdbx_seq_one_letter_code
_entity_poly.pdbx_strand_id
1 'polypeptide(L)'
;MWDYYYLQKMSKGIQQVITYGTKDAGITGFVKNSTGLLEVSITAGANIDSIKTNLVGEYNLPNILLAVAIGKYFNVPDEKIKLALENYIPSNSRSQLIEKGNNKIILDAYNANPTSMKAAIENFVNMNGADKILILGGMMELGSESLKEHQALVDLIAIYTWKDVVLVGGDFNKVTHSYLYFENSMLAKEWFTNQHYNHSAILIKGSRSTQMEKVLE
;
A
#
# COMPACT_ATOMS: atom_id res chain seq x y z
N MET A 1 2.69 12.61 -9.73
CA MET A 1 1.59 12.43 -10.73
C MET A 1 1.13 13.79 -11.24
N TRP A 2 0.89 13.92 -12.53
CA TRP A 2 0.45 15.17 -13.16
C TRP A 2 -0.97 15.57 -12.75
N ASP A 3 -1.74 14.63 -12.26
CA ASP A 3 -3.07 14.88 -11.67
C ASP A 3 -3.05 15.83 -10.48
N TYR A 4 -1.92 16.00 -9.82
CA TYR A 4 -1.79 16.91 -8.69
C TYR A 4 -1.48 18.33 -9.15
N TYR A 5 -2.47 19.23 -9.04
CA TYR A 5 -2.33 20.63 -9.47
C TYR A 5 -1.13 21.35 -8.86
N TYR A 6 -0.77 21.05 -7.62
CA TYR A 6 0.39 21.67 -6.99
C TYR A 6 1.71 21.30 -7.69
N LEU A 7 1.85 20.07 -8.22
CA LEU A 7 3.03 19.66 -8.99
C LEU A 7 3.09 20.37 -10.34
N GLN A 8 1.96 20.59 -11.01
CA GLN A 8 1.88 21.39 -12.23
C GLN A 8 2.33 22.83 -11.95
N LYS A 9 1.94 23.38 -10.80
CA LYS A 9 2.36 24.72 -10.37
C LYS A 9 3.86 24.79 -10.09
N MET A 10 4.39 23.80 -9.37
CA MET A 10 5.81 23.75 -9.00
C MET A 10 6.74 23.52 -10.22
N SER A 11 6.24 22.90 -11.28
CA SER A 11 7.02 22.64 -12.50
C SER A 11 7.13 23.86 -13.43
N LYS A 12 6.44 24.96 -13.14
CA LYS A 12 6.56 26.20 -13.96
C LYS A 12 7.99 26.73 -13.96
N GLY A 13 8.50 26.97 -15.18
CA GLY A 13 9.88 27.45 -15.38
C GLY A 13 10.94 26.35 -15.46
N ILE A 14 10.57 25.07 -15.28
CA ILE A 14 11.47 23.94 -15.54
C ILE A 14 11.49 23.69 -17.06
N GLN A 15 12.69 23.67 -17.65
CA GLN A 15 12.85 23.55 -19.11
C GLN A 15 12.37 22.21 -19.67
N GLN A 16 12.54 21.12 -18.91
CA GLN A 16 12.13 19.81 -19.34
C GLN A 16 11.36 19.10 -18.22
N VAL A 17 10.12 18.76 -18.48
CA VAL A 17 9.24 18.06 -17.54
C VAL A 17 8.70 16.81 -18.21
N ILE A 18 8.91 15.66 -17.57
CA ILE A 18 8.30 14.39 -17.96
C ILE A 18 7.08 14.18 -17.07
N THR A 19 5.94 14.00 -17.70
CA THR A 19 4.66 13.91 -16.99
C THR A 19 4.08 12.51 -17.07
N TYR A 20 3.48 12.07 -15.97
CA TYR A 20 2.71 10.82 -15.90
C TYR A 20 1.48 11.03 -15.02
N GLY A 21 0.37 10.36 -15.34
CA GLY A 21 -0.88 10.55 -14.62
C GLY A 21 -2.04 9.75 -15.20
N THR A 22 -3.24 10.05 -14.74
CA THR A 22 -4.44 9.38 -15.27
C THR A 22 -5.01 10.10 -16.50
N LYS A 23 -4.64 11.37 -16.70
CA LYS A 23 -5.05 12.20 -17.85
C LYS A 23 -4.02 13.31 -18.10
N ASP A 24 -4.06 13.86 -19.30
CA ASP A 24 -3.33 15.08 -19.73
C ASP A 24 -1.81 15.02 -19.42
N ALA A 25 -1.21 13.84 -19.51
CA ALA A 25 0.19 13.59 -19.24
C ALA A 25 0.90 12.86 -20.37
N GLY A 26 2.22 12.90 -20.42
CA GLY A 26 3.03 12.22 -21.42
C GLY A 26 2.89 10.69 -21.37
N ILE A 27 2.82 10.13 -20.16
CA ILE A 27 2.40 8.74 -19.92
C ILE A 27 1.08 8.76 -19.19
N THR A 28 0.05 8.14 -19.77
CA THR A 28 -1.26 8.03 -19.10
C THR A 28 -1.67 6.57 -18.96
N GLY A 29 -2.39 6.30 -17.87
CA GLY A 29 -2.92 4.97 -17.58
C GLY A 29 -3.87 4.98 -16.39
N PHE A 30 -4.55 3.86 -16.20
CA PHE A 30 -5.53 3.71 -15.13
C PHE A 30 -5.50 2.27 -14.58
N VAL A 31 -6.09 2.10 -13.40
CA VAL A 31 -6.26 0.78 -12.77
C VAL A 31 -7.32 0.00 -13.56
N LYS A 32 -6.94 -1.12 -14.13
CA LYS A 32 -7.85 -2.03 -14.84
C LYS A 32 -8.45 -3.06 -13.89
N ASN A 33 -7.66 -3.53 -12.92
CA ASN A 33 -8.10 -4.45 -11.87
C ASN A 33 -7.24 -4.25 -10.60
N SER A 34 -7.86 -4.34 -9.43
CA SER A 34 -7.21 -4.22 -8.11
C SER A 34 -7.79 -5.16 -7.05
N THR A 35 -8.69 -6.08 -7.42
CA THR A 35 -9.30 -7.03 -6.47
C THR A 35 -8.32 -8.09 -5.94
N GLY A 36 -7.13 -8.12 -6.48
CA GLY A 36 -5.99 -8.94 -6.07
C GLY A 36 -4.70 -8.22 -6.38
N LEU A 37 -3.90 -8.77 -7.29
CA LEU A 37 -2.74 -8.08 -7.83
C LEU A 37 -3.16 -6.97 -8.79
N LEU A 38 -2.44 -5.86 -8.76
CA LEU A 38 -2.74 -4.67 -9.55
C LEU A 38 -2.48 -4.92 -11.05
N GLU A 39 -3.50 -4.72 -11.88
CA GLU A 39 -3.37 -4.62 -13.34
C GLU A 39 -3.61 -3.17 -13.78
N VAL A 40 -2.66 -2.63 -14.54
CA VAL A 40 -2.68 -1.24 -15.03
C VAL A 40 -2.78 -1.25 -16.55
N SER A 41 -3.69 -0.46 -17.12
CA SER A 41 -3.75 -0.18 -18.55
C SER A 41 -2.99 1.11 -18.85
N ILE A 42 -2.16 1.10 -19.90
CA ILE A 42 -1.49 2.31 -20.41
C ILE A 42 -2.29 2.80 -21.62
N THR A 43 -2.68 4.07 -21.60
CA THR A 43 -3.55 4.66 -22.63
C THR A 43 -2.81 5.62 -23.58
N ALA A 44 -1.66 6.14 -23.14
CA ALA A 44 -0.81 6.96 -24.00
C ALA A 44 0.66 6.95 -23.55
N GLY A 45 1.55 7.25 -24.47
CA GLY A 45 2.98 7.46 -24.25
C GLY A 45 3.85 6.20 -24.33
N ALA A 46 3.26 5.01 -24.37
CA ALA A 46 3.95 3.74 -24.62
C ALA A 46 3.02 2.78 -25.38
N ASN A 47 3.58 1.88 -26.16
CA ASN A 47 2.84 0.83 -26.85
C ASN A 47 2.73 -0.41 -25.94
N ILE A 48 2.03 -0.25 -24.81
CA ILE A 48 1.81 -1.27 -23.78
C ILE A 48 0.31 -1.24 -23.44
N ASP A 49 -0.44 -2.27 -23.76
CA ASP A 49 -1.88 -2.32 -23.48
C ASP A 49 -2.18 -2.45 -21.99
N SER A 50 -1.52 -3.43 -21.34
CA SER A 50 -1.66 -3.64 -19.90
C SER A 50 -0.40 -4.23 -19.28
N ILE A 51 -0.24 -3.99 -17.98
CA ILE A 51 0.84 -4.50 -17.13
C ILE A 51 0.20 -5.21 -15.95
N LYS A 52 0.43 -6.53 -15.83
CA LYS A 52 -0.01 -7.34 -14.69
C LYS A 52 1.13 -7.41 -13.67
N THR A 53 0.99 -6.71 -12.57
CA THR A 53 2.06 -6.60 -11.58
C THR A 53 1.92 -7.63 -10.45
N ASN A 54 2.97 -7.80 -9.65
CA ASN A 54 2.93 -8.51 -8.36
C ASN A 54 2.70 -7.56 -7.18
N LEU A 55 2.20 -6.35 -7.44
CA LEU A 55 1.88 -5.36 -6.41
C LEU A 55 0.41 -5.45 -6.01
N VAL A 56 0.13 -5.14 -4.75
CA VAL A 56 -1.24 -5.01 -4.24
C VAL A 56 -1.58 -3.54 -4.08
N GLY A 57 -2.81 -3.15 -4.46
CA GLY A 57 -3.38 -1.84 -4.18
C GLY A 57 -3.23 -0.80 -5.28
N GLU A 58 -4.33 -0.08 -5.52
CA GLU A 58 -4.43 0.99 -6.52
C GLU A 58 -3.45 2.15 -6.26
N TYR A 59 -3.06 2.35 -5.00
CA TYR A 59 -2.09 3.36 -4.63
C TYR A 59 -0.69 3.13 -5.24
N ASN A 60 -0.45 1.97 -5.86
CA ASN A 60 0.76 1.69 -6.63
C ASN A 60 0.67 2.15 -8.11
N LEU A 61 -0.50 2.58 -8.61
CA LEU A 61 -0.62 3.12 -9.96
C LEU A 61 0.41 4.21 -10.27
N PRO A 62 0.63 5.22 -9.40
CA PRO A 62 1.65 6.24 -9.64
C PRO A 62 3.06 5.68 -9.82
N ASN A 63 3.40 4.62 -9.07
CA ASN A 63 4.72 3.98 -9.13
C ASN A 63 4.92 3.27 -10.48
N ILE A 64 3.89 2.59 -10.98
CA ILE A 64 3.93 1.92 -12.29
C ILE A 64 4.04 2.95 -13.41
N LEU A 65 3.21 4.00 -13.41
CA LEU A 65 3.26 5.04 -14.44
C LEU A 65 4.60 5.79 -14.44
N LEU A 66 5.17 6.05 -13.24
CA LEU A 66 6.51 6.64 -13.12
C LEU A 66 7.58 5.72 -13.72
N ALA A 67 7.53 4.43 -13.42
CA ALA A 67 8.50 3.47 -13.96
C ALA A 67 8.41 3.38 -15.50
N VAL A 68 7.22 3.39 -16.08
CA VAL A 68 7.03 3.49 -17.53
C VAL A 68 7.63 4.78 -18.06
N ALA A 69 7.35 5.93 -17.44
CA ALA A 69 7.87 7.23 -17.85
C ALA A 69 9.41 7.28 -17.83
N ILE A 70 10.03 6.73 -16.79
CA ILE A 70 11.48 6.64 -16.69
C ILE A 70 12.05 5.72 -17.78
N GLY A 71 11.45 4.54 -17.98
CA GLY A 71 11.87 3.61 -19.03
C GLY A 71 11.83 4.27 -20.42
N LYS A 72 10.75 4.99 -20.74
CA LYS A 72 10.61 5.75 -22.01
C LYS A 72 11.68 6.85 -22.12
N TYR A 73 11.94 7.57 -21.05
CA TYR A 73 12.98 8.62 -21.04
C TYR A 73 14.37 8.08 -21.38
N PHE A 74 14.70 6.88 -20.89
CA PHE A 74 15.96 6.22 -21.20
C PHE A 74 15.91 5.32 -22.45
N ASN A 75 14.88 5.46 -23.29
CA ASN A 75 14.70 4.72 -24.54
C ASN A 75 14.69 3.19 -24.36
N VAL A 76 14.24 2.70 -23.22
CA VAL A 76 14.02 1.26 -23.01
C VAL A 76 12.85 0.79 -23.89
N PRO A 77 12.99 -0.30 -24.67
CA PRO A 77 11.90 -0.85 -25.46
C PRO A 77 10.68 -1.17 -24.61
N ASP A 78 9.48 -0.89 -25.12
CA ASP A 78 8.21 -1.04 -24.41
C ASP A 78 7.99 -2.44 -23.85
N GLU A 79 8.32 -3.47 -24.61
CA GLU A 79 8.28 -4.87 -24.17
C GLU A 79 9.20 -5.14 -22.97
N LYS A 80 10.38 -4.52 -22.92
CA LYS A 80 11.29 -4.67 -21.79
C LYS A 80 10.79 -3.94 -20.55
N ILE A 81 10.17 -2.77 -20.72
CA ILE A 81 9.52 -2.04 -19.62
C ILE A 81 8.40 -2.90 -19.05
N LYS A 82 7.51 -3.42 -19.88
CA LYS A 82 6.41 -4.30 -19.48
C LYS A 82 6.94 -5.52 -18.73
N LEU A 83 7.86 -6.27 -19.33
CA LEU A 83 8.42 -7.49 -18.75
C LEU A 83 9.08 -7.24 -17.38
N ALA A 84 9.83 -6.12 -17.24
CA ALA A 84 10.46 -5.76 -15.99
C ALA A 84 9.44 -5.48 -14.87
N LEU A 85 8.34 -4.78 -15.21
CA LEU A 85 7.27 -4.47 -14.26
C LEU A 85 6.44 -5.69 -13.87
N GLU A 86 6.17 -6.60 -14.82
CA GLU A 86 5.44 -7.84 -14.57
C GLU A 86 6.26 -8.84 -13.75
N ASN A 87 7.58 -8.88 -13.94
CA ASN A 87 8.48 -9.75 -13.19
C ASN A 87 8.97 -9.15 -11.87
N TYR A 88 8.68 -7.88 -11.60
CA TYR A 88 9.08 -7.28 -10.34
C TYR A 88 8.31 -7.90 -9.17
N ILE A 89 9.03 -8.59 -8.30
CA ILE A 89 8.48 -9.12 -7.05
C ILE A 89 8.87 -8.14 -5.94
N PRO A 90 7.88 -7.51 -5.26
CA PRO A 90 8.18 -6.60 -4.18
C PRO A 90 8.93 -7.33 -3.06
N SER A 91 9.94 -6.67 -2.52
CA SER A 91 10.75 -7.12 -1.40
C SER A 91 10.74 -6.10 -0.28
N ASN A 92 11.40 -6.36 0.82
CA ASN A 92 11.53 -5.42 1.93
C ASN A 92 10.18 -4.94 2.50
N SER A 93 9.20 -5.85 2.60
CA SER A 93 7.88 -5.57 3.21
C SER A 93 7.13 -4.41 2.54
N ARG A 94 7.21 -4.27 1.21
CA ARG A 94 6.48 -3.26 0.45
C ARG A 94 5.38 -3.90 -0.37
N SER A 95 4.13 -3.81 0.07
CA SER A 95 2.94 -4.30 -0.63
C SER A 95 3.07 -5.75 -1.14
N GLN A 96 3.74 -6.61 -0.35
CA GLN A 96 3.96 -8.02 -0.69
C GLN A 96 2.68 -8.83 -0.43
N LEU A 97 2.28 -9.63 -1.40
CA LEU A 97 1.28 -10.68 -1.18
C LEU A 97 1.98 -11.98 -0.80
N ILE A 98 1.69 -12.47 0.39
CA ILE A 98 2.26 -13.71 0.95
C ILE A 98 1.12 -14.70 1.13
N GLU A 99 1.27 -15.91 0.62
CA GLU A 99 0.37 -17.02 0.93
C GLU A 99 1.00 -17.88 2.03
N LYS A 100 0.31 -18.01 3.16
CA LYS A 100 0.74 -18.84 4.30
C LYS A 100 -0.41 -19.78 4.70
N GLY A 101 -0.28 -21.05 4.35
CA GLY A 101 -1.40 -21.99 4.40
C GLY A 101 -2.51 -21.53 3.44
N ASN A 102 -3.74 -21.42 3.94
CA ASN A 102 -4.88 -20.94 3.16
C ASN A 102 -5.14 -19.43 3.35
N ASN A 103 -4.23 -18.71 4.02
CA ASN A 103 -4.37 -17.27 4.27
C ASN A 103 -3.64 -16.45 3.23
N LYS A 104 -4.22 -15.30 2.87
CA LYS A 104 -3.60 -14.28 2.01
C LYS A 104 -3.19 -13.10 2.88
N ILE A 105 -1.91 -12.82 2.94
CA ILE A 105 -1.33 -11.79 3.80
C ILE A 105 -0.73 -10.69 2.92
N ILE A 106 -1.18 -9.46 3.12
CA ILE A 106 -0.53 -8.28 2.56
C ILE A 106 0.44 -7.75 3.61
N LEU A 107 1.73 -7.85 3.32
CA LEU A 107 2.78 -7.26 4.16
C LEU A 107 3.25 -5.94 3.55
N ASP A 108 2.94 -4.83 4.21
CA ASP A 108 3.30 -3.47 3.81
C ASP A 108 3.92 -2.70 5.00
N ALA A 109 5.01 -3.23 5.53
CA ALA A 109 5.63 -2.81 6.79
C ALA A 109 6.93 -2.01 6.61
N TYR A 110 7.18 -1.46 5.43
CA TYR A 110 8.37 -0.65 5.20
C TYR A 110 8.27 0.74 5.83
N ASN A 111 7.13 1.40 5.67
CA ASN A 111 6.82 2.70 6.28
C ASN A 111 5.31 2.93 6.35
N ALA A 112 4.88 3.80 7.27
CA ALA A 112 3.50 4.18 7.45
C ALA A 112 3.36 5.68 7.71
N ASN A 113 2.41 6.29 7.02
CA ASN A 113 1.93 7.64 7.27
C ASN A 113 0.40 7.66 7.10
N PRO A 114 -0.32 8.73 7.53
CA PRO A 114 -1.78 8.77 7.50
C PRO A 114 -2.39 8.44 6.13
N THR A 115 -1.85 9.03 5.07
CA THR A 115 -2.33 8.81 3.69
C THR A 115 -2.15 7.36 3.25
N SER A 116 -0.97 6.77 3.50
CA SER A 116 -0.70 5.39 3.09
C SER A 116 -1.44 4.34 3.92
N MET A 117 -1.68 4.62 5.21
CA MET A 117 -2.49 3.75 6.07
C MET A 117 -3.95 3.75 5.61
N LYS A 118 -4.53 4.94 5.38
CA LYS A 118 -5.88 5.09 4.84
C LYS A 118 -6.03 4.34 3.52
N ALA A 119 -5.17 4.60 2.55
CA ALA A 119 -5.23 3.97 1.24
C ALA A 119 -5.13 2.44 1.30
N ALA A 120 -4.26 1.89 2.19
CA ALA A 120 -4.12 0.46 2.36
C ALA A 120 -5.38 -0.18 2.97
N ILE A 121 -5.99 0.44 3.98
CA ILE A 121 -7.23 -0.04 4.61
C ILE A 121 -8.38 0.00 3.60
N GLU A 122 -8.60 1.12 2.91
CA GLU A 122 -9.67 1.26 1.92
C GLU A 122 -9.53 0.28 0.76
N ASN A 123 -8.29 0.05 0.29
CA ASN A 123 -8.03 -0.99 -0.72
C ASN A 123 -8.32 -2.39 -0.17
N PHE A 124 -7.89 -2.68 1.07
CA PHE A 124 -8.08 -3.99 1.69
C PHE A 124 -9.56 -4.33 1.93
N VAL A 125 -10.39 -3.32 2.24
CA VAL A 125 -11.86 -3.48 2.32
C VAL A 125 -12.43 -4.06 1.03
N ASN A 126 -11.93 -3.64 -0.12
CA ASN A 126 -12.43 -4.03 -1.44
C ASN A 126 -11.86 -5.37 -1.95
N MET A 127 -10.86 -5.93 -1.26
CA MET A 127 -10.31 -7.23 -1.63
C MET A 127 -11.28 -8.37 -1.32
N ASN A 128 -11.24 -9.41 -2.15
CA ASN A 128 -11.99 -10.63 -1.92
C ASN A 128 -11.42 -11.39 -0.71
N GLY A 129 -12.31 -11.83 0.20
CA GLY A 129 -11.96 -12.62 1.38
C GLY A 129 -13.07 -12.52 2.41
N ALA A 130 -13.45 -13.67 3.04
CA ALA A 130 -14.53 -13.69 4.01
C ALA A 130 -14.11 -13.06 5.35
N ASP A 131 -12.98 -13.49 5.88
CA ASP A 131 -12.47 -13.07 7.19
C ASP A 131 -11.31 -12.08 6.98
N LYS A 132 -11.58 -10.80 7.26
CA LYS A 132 -10.57 -9.73 7.13
C LYS A 132 -10.00 -9.34 8.49
N ILE A 133 -8.68 -9.34 8.58
CA ILE A 133 -7.93 -9.06 9.81
C ILE A 133 -6.96 -7.91 9.55
N LEU A 134 -6.93 -6.95 10.46
CA LEU A 134 -5.97 -5.85 10.46
C LEU A 134 -4.95 -6.04 11.58
N ILE A 135 -3.67 -5.94 11.28
CA ILE A 135 -2.58 -5.89 12.26
C ILE A 135 -1.74 -4.65 11.93
N LEU A 136 -2.00 -3.56 12.63
CA LEU A 136 -1.51 -2.24 12.26
C LEU A 136 -0.53 -1.68 13.29
N GLY A 137 0.69 -1.42 12.86
CA GLY A 137 1.71 -0.73 13.64
C GLY A 137 1.55 0.79 13.59
N GLY A 138 1.96 1.47 14.65
CA GLY A 138 1.86 2.93 14.75
C GLY A 138 2.61 3.67 13.67
N MET A 139 2.18 4.89 13.42
CA MET A 139 2.82 5.84 12.52
C MET A 139 3.84 6.67 13.29
N MET A 140 4.99 6.92 12.69
CA MET A 140 6.07 7.70 13.30
C MET A 140 6.27 9.03 12.57
N GLU A 141 7.06 9.91 13.16
CA GLU A 141 7.46 11.21 12.59
C GLU A 141 6.29 12.20 12.35
N LEU A 142 5.20 12.06 13.12
CA LEU A 142 4.02 12.92 13.02
C LEU A 142 4.07 14.15 13.95
N GLY A 143 5.06 14.23 14.84
CA GLY A 143 5.19 15.34 15.78
C GLY A 143 3.91 15.55 16.61
N SER A 144 3.46 16.81 16.72
CA SER A 144 2.25 17.19 17.48
C SER A 144 0.95 16.62 16.92
N GLU A 145 0.92 16.21 15.66
CA GLU A 145 -0.28 15.66 15.02
C GLU A 145 -0.49 14.17 15.32
N SER A 146 0.48 13.50 15.98
CA SER A 146 0.48 12.05 16.15
C SER A 146 -0.82 11.51 16.77
N LEU A 147 -1.28 12.07 17.86
CA LEU A 147 -2.51 11.61 18.53
C LEU A 147 -3.74 11.78 17.63
N LYS A 148 -3.85 12.92 16.96
CA LYS A 148 -4.95 13.21 16.04
C LYS A 148 -4.99 12.23 14.86
N GLU A 149 -3.84 11.96 14.26
CA GLU A 149 -3.74 11.05 13.12
C GLU A 149 -3.97 9.59 13.51
N HIS A 150 -3.50 9.15 14.70
CA HIS A 150 -3.82 7.83 15.21
C HIS A 150 -5.31 7.67 15.53
N GLN A 151 -5.96 8.71 16.13
CA GLN A 151 -7.40 8.68 16.36
C GLN A 151 -8.18 8.64 15.04
N ALA A 152 -7.83 9.48 14.07
CA ALA A 152 -8.48 9.49 12.76
C ALA A 152 -8.36 8.12 12.05
N LEU A 153 -7.24 7.43 12.22
CA LEU A 153 -7.06 6.07 11.68
C LEU A 153 -7.98 5.06 12.39
N VAL A 154 -8.10 5.14 13.71
CA VAL A 154 -9.00 4.30 14.51
C VAL A 154 -10.47 4.55 14.10
N ASP A 155 -10.85 5.82 13.93
CA ASP A 155 -12.18 6.19 13.48
C ASP A 155 -12.49 5.64 12.07
N LEU A 156 -11.51 5.68 11.17
CA LEU A 156 -11.61 5.06 9.84
C LEU A 156 -11.82 3.54 9.93
N ILE A 157 -11.05 2.85 10.77
CA ILE A 157 -11.19 1.40 10.98
C ILE A 157 -12.59 1.06 11.45
N ALA A 158 -13.17 1.87 12.34
CA ALA A 158 -14.50 1.67 12.92
C ALA A 158 -15.66 1.77 11.91
N ILE A 159 -15.42 2.36 10.72
CA ILE A 159 -16.45 2.45 9.65
C ILE A 159 -16.75 1.07 9.05
N TYR A 160 -15.78 0.14 9.10
CA TYR A 160 -15.86 -1.15 8.42
C TYR A 160 -15.98 -2.30 9.42
N THR A 161 -16.38 -3.48 8.93
CA THR A 161 -16.46 -4.71 9.72
C THR A 161 -15.22 -5.56 9.51
N TRP A 162 -14.58 -5.96 10.61
CA TRP A 162 -13.39 -6.80 10.64
C TRP A 162 -13.64 -8.03 11.50
N LYS A 163 -12.97 -9.13 11.19
CA LYS A 163 -12.92 -10.28 12.09
C LYS A 163 -12.11 -9.94 13.34
N ASP A 164 -10.92 -9.39 13.14
CA ASP A 164 -10.06 -8.92 14.21
C ASP A 164 -9.31 -7.65 13.79
N VAL A 165 -9.06 -6.79 14.77
CA VAL A 165 -8.19 -5.61 14.64
C VAL A 165 -7.20 -5.61 15.78
N VAL A 166 -5.92 -5.54 15.41
CA VAL A 166 -4.78 -5.48 16.33
C VAL A 166 -3.98 -4.23 16.04
N LEU A 167 -3.75 -3.43 17.04
CA LEU A 167 -2.94 -2.22 17.01
C LEU A 167 -1.62 -2.46 17.75
N VAL A 168 -0.50 -2.00 17.18
CA VAL A 168 0.84 -2.33 17.69
C VAL A 168 1.69 -1.08 17.84
N GLY A 169 2.11 -0.77 19.06
CA GLY A 169 3.01 0.34 19.35
C GLY A 169 2.48 1.72 18.96
N GLY A 170 3.39 2.67 18.77
CA GLY A 170 3.03 4.05 18.46
C GLY A 170 2.15 4.69 19.53
N ASP A 171 1.36 5.67 19.12
CA ASP A 171 0.45 6.37 20.04
C ASP A 171 -0.96 5.75 20.10
N PHE A 172 -1.14 4.53 19.61
CA PHE A 172 -2.44 3.84 19.69
C PHE A 172 -2.92 3.65 21.12
N ASN A 173 -2.02 3.43 22.08
CA ASN A 173 -2.39 3.32 23.51
C ASN A 173 -2.85 4.64 24.16
N LYS A 174 -2.74 5.75 23.45
CA LYS A 174 -3.11 7.09 23.95
C LYS A 174 -4.39 7.62 23.28
N VAL A 175 -4.98 6.87 22.36
CA VAL A 175 -6.22 7.22 21.68
C VAL A 175 -7.36 6.29 22.07
N THR A 176 -8.61 6.68 21.80
CA THR A 176 -9.78 5.93 22.26
C THR A 176 -10.16 4.83 21.28
N HIS A 177 -10.10 3.58 21.70
CA HIS A 177 -10.55 2.43 20.94
C HIS A 177 -10.85 1.21 21.82
N SER A 178 -11.53 0.19 21.26
CA SER A 178 -11.79 -1.10 21.89
C SER A 178 -11.01 -2.27 21.29
N TYR A 179 -10.09 -2.00 20.36
CA TYR A 179 -9.30 -3.01 19.67
C TYR A 179 -8.18 -3.58 20.55
N LEU A 180 -7.70 -4.77 20.20
CA LEU A 180 -6.53 -5.35 20.85
C LEU A 180 -5.31 -4.47 20.61
N TYR A 181 -4.53 -4.23 21.66
CA TYR A 181 -3.30 -3.45 21.59
C TYR A 181 -2.12 -4.26 22.15
N PHE A 182 -1.01 -4.21 21.44
CA PHE A 182 0.28 -4.74 21.88
C PHE A 182 1.37 -3.67 21.79
N GLU A 183 2.27 -3.66 22.76
CA GLU A 183 3.35 -2.68 22.81
C GLU A 183 4.35 -2.81 21.65
N ASN A 184 4.51 -4.03 21.11
CA ASN A 184 5.46 -4.31 20.04
C ASN A 184 5.03 -5.51 19.19
N SER A 185 5.69 -5.67 18.04
CA SER A 185 5.39 -6.72 17.07
C SER A 185 5.65 -8.14 17.57
N MET A 186 6.54 -8.33 18.55
CA MET A 186 6.81 -9.66 19.11
C MET A 186 5.62 -10.18 19.94
N LEU A 187 5.00 -9.33 20.75
CA LEU A 187 3.77 -9.69 21.47
C LEU A 187 2.61 -9.94 20.51
N ALA A 188 2.50 -9.13 19.46
CA ALA A 188 1.51 -9.36 18.40
C ALA A 188 1.76 -10.67 17.65
N LYS A 189 3.01 -11.08 17.43
CA LYS A 189 3.38 -12.37 16.84
C LYS A 189 2.90 -13.54 17.71
N GLU A 190 3.17 -13.49 19.01
CA GLU A 190 2.74 -14.55 19.95
C GLU A 190 1.22 -14.71 19.91
N TRP A 191 0.48 -13.60 19.95
CA TRP A 191 -0.96 -13.62 19.80
C TRP A 191 -1.38 -14.18 18.45
N PHE A 192 -0.81 -13.69 17.34
CA PHE A 192 -1.17 -14.08 15.98
C PHE A 192 -0.96 -15.58 15.73
N THR A 193 0.14 -16.15 16.22
CA THR A 193 0.46 -17.58 16.08
C THR A 193 -0.60 -18.46 16.75
N ASN A 194 -1.19 -18.00 17.85
CA ASN A 194 -2.19 -18.74 18.61
C ASN A 194 -3.61 -18.65 18.01
N GLN A 195 -3.87 -17.76 17.03
CA GLN A 195 -5.20 -17.59 16.45
C GLN A 195 -5.59 -18.69 15.45
N HIS A 196 -4.61 -19.39 14.85
CA HIS A 196 -4.86 -20.45 13.87
C HIS A 196 -5.80 -20.03 12.72
N TYR A 197 -5.64 -18.79 12.21
CA TYR A 197 -6.44 -18.28 11.10
C TYR A 197 -6.37 -19.19 9.88
N ASN A 198 -7.52 -19.37 9.23
CA ASN A 198 -7.67 -20.19 8.03
C ASN A 198 -8.64 -19.52 7.05
N HIS A 199 -8.30 -19.53 5.76
CA HIS A 199 -9.05 -18.85 4.68
C HIS A 199 -9.27 -17.34 4.91
N SER A 200 -8.34 -16.70 5.61
CA SER A 200 -8.43 -15.29 5.99
C SER A 200 -7.57 -14.40 5.07
N ALA A 201 -8.03 -13.16 4.89
CA ALA A 201 -7.24 -12.08 4.35
C ALA A 201 -6.69 -11.22 5.49
N ILE A 202 -5.40 -10.92 5.49
CA ILE A 202 -4.71 -10.25 6.59
C ILE A 202 -3.90 -9.08 6.03
N LEU A 203 -4.10 -7.89 6.56
CA LEU A 203 -3.26 -6.72 6.26
C LEU A 203 -2.32 -6.46 7.44
N ILE A 204 -1.03 -6.53 7.20
CA ILE A 204 0.02 -6.17 8.16
C ILE A 204 0.72 -4.92 7.64
N LYS A 205 0.56 -3.79 8.35
CA LYS A 205 1.15 -2.52 7.96
C LYS A 205 1.59 -1.71 9.18
N GLY A 206 2.69 -0.97 9.04
CA GLY A 206 3.18 -0.07 10.10
C GLY A 206 4.44 0.67 9.67
N SER A 207 4.89 1.59 10.51
CA SER A 207 6.15 2.28 10.32
C SER A 207 7.35 1.34 10.48
N ARG A 208 8.49 1.70 9.89
CA ARG A 208 9.71 0.88 9.95
C ARG A 208 10.14 0.53 11.37
N SER A 209 9.96 1.45 12.31
CA SER A 209 10.34 1.27 13.71
C SER A 209 9.48 0.23 14.45
N THR A 210 8.24 -0.03 14.00
CA THR A 210 7.37 -1.04 14.61
C THR A 210 7.72 -2.46 14.19
N GLN A 211 8.53 -2.62 13.14
CA GLN A 211 9.03 -3.91 12.64
C GLN A 211 7.93 -4.96 12.46
N MET A 212 6.85 -4.55 11.80
CA MET A 212 5.64 -5.38 11.69
C MET A 212 5.85 -6.68 10.91
N GLU A 213 6.90 -6.79 10.11
CA GLU A 213 7.32 -8.04 9.45
C GLU A 213 7.58 -9.17 10.43
N LYS A 214 7.98 -8.86 11.66
CA LYS A 214 8.24 -9.83 12.72
C LYS A 214 7.00 -10.62 13.17
N VAL A 215 5.80 -10.11 12.88
CA VAL A 215 4.55 -10.83 13.17
C VAL A 215 4.47 -12.17 12.40
N LEU A 216 5.17 -12.26 11.25
CA LEU A 216 5.14 -13.44 10.37
C LEU A 216 6.35 -14.38 10.55
N GLU A 217 7.41 -13.93 11.20
CA GLU A 217 8.61 -14.73 11.48
C GLU A 217 8.31 -15.78 12.56
#